data_6eb15e9fbe709273defb0ec9a7279f63
#
_entry.id   6eb15e9fbe709273defb0ec9a7279f63
#
_cell.length_a   1.000
_cell.length_b   1.000
_cell.length_c   1.000
_cell.angle_alpha   90.00
_cell.angle_beta   90.00
_cell.angle_gamma   90.00
#
_symmetry.space_group_name_H-M   'P 1'
#
loop_
_entity.id
_entity.type
_entity.pdbx_description
1 polymer ?
#
loop_
_entity_poly.entity_id
_entity_poly.type
_entity_poly.pdbx_seq_one_letter_code
_entity_poly.pdbx_strand_id
1 'polypeptide(L)'
;MSTIFQLDKKLKSFLFVNQTVVESRETIYGNVTVTESAGQFNFFVNGSLFCSTDNILTSEEYTHYAMMQHQHPKSVLLISGGTAGMIPEILKYKTVEIVDYVELNPEIISLANKYMPVPVDKRVHLILGDGRRAIQGTTQKYDVVIFAVPDPSSLQINRYYTNEFLGILKRKLNPEAVVLYGLTSSGNYLSEEKRKIETAVFQSLKNNFIQVEIIPGERDYFLASDFGLRTDVCRLFSTKAIDTKYVNANYLDDISIKQRGDVIKNHLQEKIMNHDEKPLPVFYHTLQFIAGYSSNEWLLMLIPAIILLIPLFFMGSVTTGMYISGFSASVFEILILFTFQTFFGYVYSAIGLIIAIFMGGLAVGSIVGNRFKAERKYFVLGQTLLALYSLLFCLFWNLQSMVTNPLLQLLLFGLITLIISGITGFQYVIGTKIRKGNGSQNASLMYAGDLIGAALGIIVITVILLPLEGVIYSCLLMALLNLLISFYLAKSKI
;
A
#
# COMPACT_ATOMS: atom_id res chain seq x y z
N MET A 1 32.41 -14.12 -6.59
CA MET A 1 30.93 -14.19 -6.68
C MET A 1 30.34 -15.44 -6.00
N SER A 2 30.91 -16.64 -6.11
CA SER A 2 30.34 -17.87 -5.51
C SER A 2 30.25 -17.87 -3.98
N THR A 3 31.20 -17.30 -3.26
CA THR A 3 31.29 -17.35 -1.77
C THR A 3 30.25 -16.42 -1.12
N ILE A 4 29.99 -15.25 -1.69
CA ILE A 4 28.97 -14.30 -1.17
C ILE A 4 27.57 -14.89 -1.40
N PHE A 5 27.33 -15.54 -2.52
CA PHE A 5 26.08 -16.21 -2.84
C PHE A 5 25.77 -17.40 -1.90
N GLN A 6 26.82 -18.16 -1.52
CA GLN A 6 26.68 -19.25 -0.55
C GLN A 6 26.43 -18.74 0.86
N LEU A 7 27.02 -17.60 1.25
CA LEU A 7 26.79 -16.97 2.54
C LEU A 7 25.37 -16.43 2.66
N ASP A 8 24.86 -15.74 1.62
CA ASP A 8 23.49 -15.23 1.56
C ASP A 8 22.47 -16.38 1.65
N LYS A 9 22.68 -17.46 0.89
CA LYS A 9 21.84 -18.65 0.95
C LYS A 9 21.84 -19.30 2.35
N LYS A 10 23.01 -19.35 3.01
CA LYS A 10 23.15 -19.90 4.36
C LYS A 10 22.48 -18.99 5.42
N LEU A 11 22.58 -17.68 5.29
CA LEU A 11 21.87 -16.75 6.17
C LEU A 11 20.36 -16.84 5.99
N LYS A 12 19.88 -16.90 4.74
CA LYS A 12 18.46 -17.07 4.44
C LYS A 12 17.89 -18.40 4.93
N SER A 13 18.68 -19.47 4.97
CA SER A 13 18.22 -20.76 5.50
C SER A 13 17.80 -20.71 6.98
N PHE A 14 18.29 -19.75 7.77
CA PHE A 14 17.82 -19.55 9.14
C PHE A 14 16.40 -18.96 9.22
N LEU A 15 15.94 -18.31 8.15
CA LEU A 15 14.57 -17.73 8.08
C LEU A 15 13.54 -18.80 7.68
N PHE A 16 13.95 -19.87 7.02
CA PHE A 16 13.06 -20.92 6.49
C PHE A 16 13.31 -22.25 7.22
N VAL A 17 12.80 -22.33 8.44
CA VAL A 17 12.98 -23.56 9.27
C VAL A 17 12.31 -24.75 8.59
N ASN A 18 13.02 -25.90 8.57
CA ASN A 18 12.59 -27.16 7.94
C ASN A 18 12.35 -27.09 6.42
N GLN A 19 12.91 -26.10 5.74
CA GLN A 19 12.85 -25.95 4.28
C GLN A 19 14.26 -25.71 3.71
N THR A 20 14.51 -26.22 2.51
CA THR A 20 15.76 -25.96 1.80
C THR A 20 15.61 -24.77 0.87
N VAL A 21 16.40 -23.73 1.06
CA VAL A 21 16.43 -22.60 0.12
C VAL A 21 17.06 -23.07 -1.19
N VAL A 22 16.27 -23.15 -2.26
CA VAL A 22 16.72 -23.59 -3.59
C VAL A 22 17.31 -22.42 -4.36
N GLU A 23 16.57 -21.32 -4.45
CA GLU A 23 16.98 -20.11 -5.15
C GLU A 23 16.42 -18.87 -4.45
N SER A 24 17.19 -17.76 -4.49
CA SER A 24 16.75 -16.48 -3.97
C SER A 24 17.26 -15.36 -4.87
N ARG A 25 16.38 -14.42 -5.23
CA ARG A 25 16.67 -13.28 -6.10
C ARG A 25 16.21 -12.00 -5.47
N GLU A 26 17.11 -11.02 -5.41
CA GLU A 26 16.77 -9.65 -5.09
C GLU A 26 16.27 -8.96 -6.35
N THR A 27 15.13 -8.31 -6.26
CA THR A 27 14.53 -7.58 -7.37
C THR A 27 14.20 -6.16 -6.94
N ILE A 28 13.90 -5.30 -7.90
CA ILE A 28 13.39 -3.94 -7.59
C ILE A 28 12.02 -3.96 -6.89
N TYR A 29 11.35 -5.11 -6.86
CA TYR A 29 10.05 -5.32 -6.21
C TYR A 29 10.17 -6.04 -4.86
N GLY A 30 11.37 -6.38 -4.44
CA GLY A 30 11.69 -7.10 -3.22
C GLY A 30 12.35 -8.45 -3.48
N ASN A 31 12.58 -9.20 -2.42
CA ASN A 31 13.18 -10.51 -2.48
C ASN A 31 12.18 -11.58 -2.91
N VAL A 32 12.56 -12.44 -3.85
CA VAL A 32 11.81 -13.65 -4.21
C VAL A 32 12.67 -14.85 -3.85
N THR A 33 12.18 -15.69 -2.95
CA THR A 33 12.89 -16.90 -2.49
C THR A 33 12.06 -18.14 -2.81
N VAL A 34 12.67 -19.12 -3.43
CA VAL A 34 12.10 -20.45 -3.64
C VAL A 34 12.72 -21.42 -2.65
N THR A 35 11.88 -22.11 -1.90
CA THR A 35 12.29 -23.19 -0.99
C THR A 35 11.69 -24.51 -1.45
N GLU A 36 12.29 -25.60 -1.00
CA GLU A 36 11.81 -26.96 -1.23
C GLU A 36 11.63 -27.67 0.10
N SER A 37 10.51 -28.37 0.26
CA SER A 37 10.21 -29.22 1.40
C SER A 37 9.38 -30.41 0.95
N ALA A 38 9.87 -31.63 1.17
CA ALA A 38 9.19 -32.88 0.81
C ALA A 38 8.72 -32.96 -0.67
N GLY A 39 9.51 -32.40 -1.59
CA GLY A 39 9.18 -32.35 -3.03
C GLY A 39 8.26 -31.20 -3.45
N GLN A 40 7.79 -30.40 -2.51
CA GLN A 40 6.98 -29.21 -2.75
C GLN A 40 7.88 -27.98 -2.84
N PHE A 41 7.72 -27.17 -3.90
CA PHE A 41 8.34 -25.86 -3.99
C PHE A 41 7.42 -24.80 -3.44
N ASN A 42 7.97 -23.94 -2.58
CA ASN A 42 7.26 -22.80 -2.00
C ASN A 42 7.93 -21.51 -2.46
N PHE A 43 7.13 -20.57 -2.92
CA PHE A 43 7.56 -19.26 -3.38
C PHE A 43 7.24 -18.22 -2.32
N PHE A 44 8.26 -17.51 -1.87
CA PHE A 44 8.12 -16.44 -0.88
C PHE A 44 8.47 -15.10 -1.52
N VAL A 45 7.66 -14.10 -1.24
CA VAL A 45 7.93 -12.70 -1.61
C VAL A 45 8.10 -11.90 -0.31
N ASN A 46 9.28 -11.31 -0.12
CA ASN A 46 9.64 -10.58 1.11
C ASN A 46 9.41 -11.41 2.40
N GLY A 47 9.68 -12.71 2.34
CA GLY A 47 9.52 -13.64 3.47
C GLY A 47 8.08 -14.13 3.70
N SER A 48 7.10 -13.62 2.97
CA SER A 48 5.70 -14.10 3.04
C SER A 48 5.44 -15.13 1.94
N LEU A 49 4.76 -16.23 2.28
CA LEU A 49 4.38 -17.26 1.31
C LEU A 49 3.45 -16.65 0.25
N PHE A 50 3.88 -16.72 -1.00
CA PHE A 50 3.11 -16.25 -2.15
C PHE A 50 2.30 -17.38 -2.78
N CYS A 51 2.94 -18.52 -3.08
CA CYS A 51 2.29 -19.72 -3.58
C CYS A 51 3.19 -20.96 -3.37
N SER A 52 2.60 -22.14 -3.60
CA SER A 52 3.32 -23.41 -3.62
C SER A 52 2.85 -24.28 -4.77
N THR A 53 3.64 -25.30 -5.12
CA THR A 53 3.26 -26.25 -6.19
C THR A 53 2.03 -27.09 -5.87
N ASP A 54 1.62 -27.17 -4.62
CA ASP A 54 0.43 -27.93 -4.17
C ASP A 54 -0.73 -27.04 -3.71
N ASN A 55 -0.79 -25.82 -4.23
CA ASN A 55 -1.82 -24.84 -3.86
C ASN A 55 -3.13 -25.02 -4.67
N ILE A 56 -3.54 -26.28 -4.91
CA ILE A 56 -4.67 -26.61 -5.80
C ILE A 56 -5.97 -26.06 -5.24
N LEU A 57 -6.23 -26.26 -3.94
CA LEU A 57 -7.47 -25.81 -3.30
C LEU A 57 -7.69 -24.31 -3.48
N THR A 58 -6.72 -23.49 -3.10
CA THR A 58 -6.82 -22.03 -3.22
C THR A 58 -6.98 -21.59 -4.69
N SER A 59 -6.29 -22.26 -5.62
CA SER A 59 -6.39 -21.96 -7.06
C SER A 59 -7.78 -22.29 -7.60
N GLU A 60 -8.36 -23.41 -7.21
CA GLU A 60 -9.72 -23.79 -7.57
C GLU A 60 -10.74 -22.83 -6.96
N GLU A 61 -10.63 -22.48 -5.67
CA GLU A 61 -11.56 -21.56 -5.00
C GLU A 61 -11.56 -20.18 -5.66
N TYR A 62 -10.38 -19.55 -5.85
CA TYR A 62 -10.27 -18.26 -6.54
C TYR A 62 -10.89 -18.28 -7.92
N THR A 63 -10.56 -19.31 -8.70
CA THR A 63 -11.00 -19.40 -10.08
C THR A 63 -12.49 -19.72 -10.17
N HIS A 64 -12.92 -20.79 -9.53
CA HIS A 64 -14.26 -21.31 -9.76
C HIS A 64 -15.33 -20.49 -9.06
N TYR A 65 -15.08 -19.92 -7.88
CA TYR A 65 -16.05 -19.04 -7.22
C TYR A 65 -16.40 -17.80 -8.05
N ALA A 66 -15.42 -17.27 -8.83
CA ALA A 66 -15.68 -16.18 -9.76
C ALA A 66 -16.28 -16.64 -11.09
N MET A 67 -15.62 -17.61 -11.75
CA MET A 67 -15.98 -18.03 -13.12
C MET A 67 -17.36 -18.67 -13.23
N MET A 68 -17.83 -19.33 -12.16
CA MET A 68 -19.15 -19.96 -12.17
C MET A 68 -20.30 -18.97 -12.09
N GLN A 69 -20.07 -17.78 -11.56
CA GLN A 69 -21.10 -16.74 -11.46
C GLN A 69 -21.55 -16.25 -12.85
N HIS A 70 -20.63 -16.22 -13.81
CA HIS A 70 -20.91 -15.78 -15.16
C HIS A 70 -21.32 -16.96 -16.07
N GLN A 71 -22.37 -16.80 -16.87
CA GLN A 71 -22.90 -17.90 -17.69
C GLN A 71 -21.89 -18.36 -18.74
N HIS A 72 -21.33 -17.44 -19.52
CA HIS A 72 -20.39 -17.69 -20.63
C HIS A 72 -19.22 -16.71 -20.56
N PRO A 73 -18.29 -16.86 -19.60
CA PRO A 73 -17.16 -15.94 -19.48
C PRO A 73 -16.25 -16.10 -20.71
N LYS A 74 -15.98 -15.00 -21.42
CA LYS A 74 -15.10 -14.92 -22.59
C LYS A 74 -13.80 -14.21 -22.29
N SER A 75 -13.85 -13.15 -21.50
CA SER A 75 -12.72 -12.29 -21.18
C SER A 75 -12.45 -12.26 -19.68
N VAL A 76 -11.24 -12.67 -19.32
CA VAL A 76 -10.82 -12.76 -17.89
C VAL A 76 -9.62 -11.87 -17.66
N LEU A 77 -9.65 -11.09 -16.59
CA LEU A 77 -8.49 -10.38 -16.07
C LEU A 77 -8.03 -11.04 -14.78
N LEU A 78 -6.79 -11.47 -14.76
CA LEU A 78 -6.15 -12.04 -13.56
C LEU A 78 -5.03 -11.12 -13.08
N ILE A 79 -5.18 -10.57 -11.89
CA ILE A 79 -4.15 -9.74 -11.24
C ILE A 79 -3.39 -10.59 -10.23
N SER A 80 -2.14 -10.93 -10.56
CA SER A 80 -1.29 -11.88 -9.83
C SER A 80 -1.87 -13.31 -9.83
N GLY A 81 -1.23 -14.26 -9.15
CA GLY A 81 -1.75 -15.62 -8.96
C GLY A 81 -1.68 -16.55 -10.18
N GLY A 82 -1.33 -16.07 -11.37
CA GLY A 82 -1.25 -16.91 -12.56
C GLY A 82 -0.25 -18.06 -12.41
N THR A 83 0.86 -17.81 -11.78
CA THR A 83 1.88 -18.82 -11.44
C THR A 83 1.45 -19.74 -10.30
N ALA A 84 0.41 -19.37 -9.54
CA ALA A 84 -0.11 -20.17 -8.43
C ALA A 84 -1.11 -21.25 -8.88
N GLY A 85 -1.26 -21.51 -10.18
CA GLY A 85 -2.13 -22.57 -10.72
C GLY A 85 -3.51 -22.09 -11.20
N MET A 86 -3.84 -20.80 -11.11
CA MET A 86 -5.15 -20.29 -11.54
C MET A 86 -5.35 -20.31 -13.06
N ILE A 87 -4.29 -20.10 -13.85
CA ILE A 87 -4.40 -20.11 -15.32
C ILE A 87 -4.91 -21.46 -15.85
N PRO A 88 -4.38 -22.61 -15.46
CA PRO A 88 -4.93 -23.90 -15.85
C PRO A 88 -6.42 -24.07 -15.52
N GLU A 89 -6.84 -23.59 -14.34
CA GLU A 89 -8.23 -23.66 -13.90
C GLU A 89 -9.15 -22.77 -14.74
N ILE A 90 -8.72 -21.54 -15.08
CA ILE A 90 -9.45 -20.62 -15.98
C ILE A 90 -9.62 -21.26 -17.37
N LEU A 91 -8.58 -21.90 -17.87
CA LEU A 91 -8.56 -22.50 -19.22
C LEU A 91 -9.46 -23.74 -19.35
N LYS A 92 -9.95 -24.33 -18.25
CA LYS A 92 -10.99 -25.38 -18.27
C LYS A 92 -12.32 -24.86 -18.82
N TYR A 93 -12.58 -23.56 -18.75
CA TYR A 93 -13.77 -22.93 -19.32
C TYR A 93 -13.59 -22.72 -20.82
N LYS A 94 -14.25 -23.56 -21.64
CA LYS A 94 -14.11 -23.53 -23.08
C LYS A 94 -14.60 -22.24 -23.74
N THR A 95 -15.45 -21.48 -23.06
CA THR A 95 -15.95 -20.17 -23.50
C THR A 95 -14.91 -19.07 -23.42
N VAL A 96 -13.83 -19.25 -22.64
CA VAL A 96 -12.78 -18.24 -22.46
C VAL A 96 -11.99 -18.08 -23.77
N GLU A 97 -12.00 -16.87 -24.28
CA GLU A 97 -11.32 -16.45 -25.51
C GLU A 97 -10.01 -15.71 -25.20
N ILE A 98 -9.99 -14.93 -24.08
CA ILE A 98 -8.84 -14.13 -23.67
C ILE A 98 -8.66 -14.14 -22.14
N VAL A 99 -7.42 -14.28 -21.71
CA VAL A 99 -6.98 -14.14 -20.31
C VAL A 99 -5.83 -13.13 -20.28
N ASP A 100 -6.08 -11.94 -19.78
CA ASP A 100 -5.04 -10.97 -19.51
C ASP A 100 -4.50 -11.22 -18.10
N TYR A 101 -3.29 -11.76 -18.01
CA TYR A 101 -2.59 -12.03 -16.75
C TYR A 101 -1.58 -10.92 -16.47
N VAL A 102 -1.83 -10.16 -15.42
CA VAL A 102 -0.96 -9.05 -15.01
C VAL A 102 -0.09 -9.51 -13.82
N GLU A 103 1.23 -9.44 -13.99
CA GLU A 103 2.20 -9.72 -12.94
C GLU A 103 3.19 -8.57 -12.80
N LEU A 104 3.38 -8.11 -11.56
CA LEU A 104 4.25 -6.97 -11.26
C LEU A 104 5.72 -7.35 -11.37
N ASN A 105 6.10 -8.53 -10.85
CA ASN A 105 7.49 -8.94 -10.73
C ASN A 105 7.84 -10.02 -11.76
N PRO A 106 8.61 -9.70 -12.82
CA PRO A 106 8.99 -10.67 -13.86
C PRO A 106 9.82 -11.84 -13.32
N GLU A 107 10.50 -11.68 -12.19
CA GLU A 107 11.28 -12.77 -11.59
C GLU A 107 10.38 -13.88 -11.01
N ILE A 108 9.15 -13.56 -10.59
CA ILE A 108 8.17 -14.58 -10.20
C ILE A 108 7.86 -15.48 -11.39
N ILE A 109 7.64 -14.91 -12.59
CA ILE A 109 7.40 -15.66 -13.82
C ILE A 109 8.63 -16.52 -14.19
N SER A 110 9.82 -15.93 -14.12
CA SER A 110 11.07 -16.62 -14.45
C SER A 110 11.31 -17.84 -13.53
N LEU A 111 11.10 -17.68 -12.23
CA LEU A 111 11.25 -18.77 -11.25
C LEU A 111 10.11 -19.79 -11.35
N ALA A 112 8.87 -19.33 -11.59
CA ALA A 112 7.74 -20.24 -11.79
C ALA A 112 7.95 -21.14 -13.02
N ASN A 113 8.39 -20.60 -14.14
CA ASN A 113 8.69 -21.39 -15.34
C ASN A 113 9.74 -22.48 -15.11
N LYS A 114 10.61 -22.30 -14.11
CA LYS A 114 11.65 -23.30 -13.75
C LYS A 114 11.13 -24.40 -12.82
N TYR A 115 10.29 -24.05 -11.85
CA TYR A 115 9.88 -24.98 -10.76
C TYR A 115 8.40 -25.37 -10.84
N MET A 116 7.58 -24.55 -11.49
CA MET A 116 6.13 -24.74 -11.61
C MET A 116 5.65 -24.13 -12.96
N PRO A 117 6.01 -24.78 -14.10
CA PRO A 117 5.77 -24.18 -15.41
C PRO A 117 4.28 -23.92 -15.66
N VAL A 118 3.97 -22.69 -16.05
CA VAL A 118 2.63 -22.29 -16.47
C VAL A 118 2.37 -22.76 -17.90
N PRO A 119 1.22 -23.36 -18.20
CA PRO A 119 0.89 -23.79 -19.56
C PRO A 119 0.96 -22.64 -20.55
N VAL A 120 1.60 -22.87 -21.70
CA VAL A 120 1.58 -21.91 -22.80
C VAL A 120 0.28 -22.11 -23.60
N ASP A 121 -0.59 -21.12 -23.54
CA ASP A 121 -1.86 -21.10 -24.30
C ASP A 121 -2.00 -19.74 -24.99
N LYS A 122 -2.43 -19.76 -26.27
CA LYS A 122 -2.58 -18.55 -27.09
C LYS A 122 -3.62 -17.56 -26.56
N ARG A 123 -4.52 -18.03 -25.69
CA ARG A 123 -5.53 -17.19 -25.04
C ARG A 123 -4.97 -16.37 -23.89
N VAL A 124 -3.78 -16.72 -23.37
CA VAL A 124 -3.17 -16.08 -22.22
C VAL A 124 -2.18 -15.01 -22.65
N HIS A 125 -2.44 -13.78 -22.29
CA HIS A 125 -1.58 -12.64 -22.54
C HIS A 125 -0.93 -12.20 -21.23
N LEU A 126 0.38 -12.39 -21.10
CA LEU A 126 1.14 -11.91 -19.96
C LEU A 126 1.44 -10.41 -20.10
N ILE A 127 0.99 -9.62 -19.11
CA ILE A 127 1.25 -8.19 -19.02
C ILE A 127 2.15 -7.96 -17.81
N LEU A 128 3.42 -7.63 -18.05
CA LEU A 128 4.37 -7.30 -17.00
C LEU A 128 4.21 -5.84 -16.57
N GLY A 129 3.86 -5.62 -15.30
CA GLY A 129 3.74 -4.29 -14.73
C GLY A 129 2.68 -4.14 -13.65
N ASP A 130 2.41 -2.89 -13.30
CA ASP A 130 1.45 -2.54 -12.27
C ASP A 130 0.00 -2.76 -12.73
N GLY A 131 -0.75 -3.56 -11.96
CA GLY A 131 -2.12 -3.94 -12.31
C GLY A 131 -3.09 -2.76 -12.39
N ARG A 132 -2.95 -1.75 -11.51
CA ARG A 132 -3.81 -0.56 -11.55
C ARG A 132 -3.57 0.26 -12.83
N ARG A 133 -2.31 0.39 -13.25
CA ARG A 133 -1.96 1.04 -14.53
C ARG A 133 -2.43 0.23 -15.73
N ALA A 134 -2.28 -1.08 -15.71
CA ALA A 134 -2.78 -1.97 -16.76
C ALA A 134 -4.29 -1.78 -16.94
N ILE A 135 -5.07 -1.77 -15.84
CA ILE A 135 -6.51 -1.53 -15.86
C ILE A 135 -6.85 -0.12 -16.37
N GLN A 136 -6.11 0.90 -15.97
CA GLN A 136 -6.35 2.27 -16.45
C GLN A 136 -6.11 2.40 -17.96
N GLY A 137 -5.04 1.79 -18.45
CA GLY A 137 -4.58 1.90 -19.84
C GLY A 137 -5.31 1.01 -20.85
N THR A 138 -5.93 -0.08 -20.39
CA THR A 138 -6.61 -1.00 -21.31
C THR A 138 -7.91 -0.42 -21.89
N THR A 139 -8.20 -0.78 -23.14
CA THR A 139 -9.52 -0.58 -23.75
C THR A 139 -10.40 -1.82 -23.64
N GLN A 140 -9.80 -2.96 -23.28
CA GLN A 140 -10.50 -4.23 -23.09
C GLN A 140 -11.49 -4.14 -21.93
N LYS A 141 -12.63 -4.82 -22.07
CA LYS A 141 -13.59 -5.04 -20.99
C LYS A 141 -13.63 -6.51 -20.63
N TYR A 142 -13.90 -6.80 -19.36
CA TYR A 142 -13.80 -8.14 -18.80
C TYR A 142 -15.13 -8.64 -18.25
N ASP A 143 -15.37 -9.95 -18.42
CA ASP A 143 -16.51 -10.65 -17.83
C ASP A 143 -16.21 -11.13 -16.41
N VAL A 144 -14.94 -11.49 -16.16
CA VAL A 144 -14.49 -11.92 -14.84
C VAL A 144 -13.16 -11.26 -14.51
N VAL A 145 -13.06 -10.71 -13.31
CA VAL A 145 -11.82 -10.14 -12.79
C VAL A 145 -11.47 -10.80 -11.46
N ILE A 146 -10.28 -11.37 -11.36
CA ILE A 146 -9.78 -12.07 -10.17
C ILE A 146 -8.58 -11.31 -9.63
N PHE A 147 -8.68 -10.84 -8.39
CA PHE A 147 -7.58 -10.24 -7.66
C PHE A 147 -6.98 -11.28 -6.70
N ALA A 148 -5.91 -11.94 -7.14
CA ALA A 148 -5.13 -12.86 -6.31
C ALA A 148 -3.94 -12.15 -5.66
N VAL A 149 -4.17 -10.95 -5.16
CA VAL A 149 -3.19 -10.12 -4.45
C VAL A 149 -3.30 -10.35 -2.94
N PRO A 150 -2.21 -10.13 -2.17
CA PRO A 150 -2.27 -10.21 -0.71
C PRO A 150 -3.28 -9.24 -0.08
N ASP A 151 -3.57 -9.43 1.20
CA ASP A 151 -4.38 -8.52 1.99
C ASP A 151 -3.82 -7.09 1.97
N PRO A 152 -4.64 -6.04 2.15
CA PRO A 152 -4.23 -4.64 2.07
C PRO A 152 -3.36 -4.20 3.27
N SER A 153 -2.24 -4.91 3.47
CA SER A 153 -1.29 -4.71 4.58
C SER A 153 -0.22 -3.66 4.32
N SER A 154 -0.07 -3.23 3.08
CA SER A 154 0.86 -2.18 2.67
C SER A 154 0.18 -1.16 1.76
N LEU A 155 0.73 0.05 1.68
CA LEU A 155 0.20 1.12 0.82
C LEU A 155 0.11 0.69 -0.65
N GLN A 156 1.08 -0.11 -1.11
CA GLN A 156 1.13 -0.61 -2.49
C GLN A 156 0.00 -1.58 -2.81
N ILE A 157 -0.34 -2.46 -1.87
CA ILE A 157 -1.39 -3.45 -2.06
C ILE A 157 -2.75 -2.84 -1.78
N ASN A 158 -2.86 -1.96 -0.77
CA ASN A 158 -4.10 -1.29 -0.40
C ASN A 158 -4.78 -0.56 -1.57
N ARG A 159 -3.99 -0.04 -2.50
CA ARG A 159 -4.50 0.70 -3.68
C ARG A 159 -5.36 -0.14 -4.63
N TYR A 160 -5.37 -1.46 -4.51
CA TYR A 160 -6.29 -2.35 -5.24
C TYR A 160 -7.65 -2.53 -4.54
N TYR A 161 -7.79 -2.05 -3.32
CA TYR A 161 -8.98 -2.21 -2.48
C TYR A 161 -9.71 -0.88 -2.19
N THR A 162 -9.29 0.21 -2.84
CA THR A 162 -9.84 1.54 -2.59
C THR A 162 -11.10 1.79 -3.40
N ASN A 163 -11.99 2.62 -2.86
CA ASN A 163 -13.22 3.02 -3.51
C ASN A 163 -12.99 3.66 -4.90
N GLU A 164 -11.95 4.49 -5.02
CA GLU A 164 -11.55 5.17 -6.26
C GLU A 164 -11.09 4.15 -7.33
N PHE A 165 -10.28 3.17 -6.93
CA PHE A 165 -9.83 2.11 -7.82
C PHE A 165 -10.99 1.24 -8.31
N LEU A 166 -11.92 0.86 -7.44
CA LEU A 166 -13.11 0.10 -7.80
C LEU A 166 -13.98 0.85 -8.82
N GLY A 167 -14.10 2.19 -8.67
CA GLY A 167 -14.76 3.03 -9.66
C GLY A 167 -14.05 3.06 -11.03
N ILE A 168 -12.71 2.96 -11.04
CA ILE A 168 -11.93 2.82 -12.28
C ILE A 168 -12.17 1.45 -12.91
N LEU A 169 -12.07 0.39 -12.10
CA LEU A 169 -12.30 -0.99 -12.52
C LEU A 169 -13.67 -1.18 -13.14
N LYS A 170 -14.72 -0.63 -12.50
CA LYS A 170 -16.10 -0.76 -12.97
C LYS A 170 -16.29 -0.32 -14.42
N ARG A 171 -15.57 0.70 -14.87
CA ARG A 171 -15.61 1.17 -16.27
C ARG A 171 -15.01 0.18 -17.28
N LYS A 172 -14.26 -0.81 -16.79
CA LYS A 172 -13.59 -1.86 -17.58
C LYS A 172 -14.32 -3.20 -17.52
N LEU A 173 -15.53 -3.20 -17.00
CA LEU A 173 -16.35 -4.41 -16.89
C LEU A 173 -17.40 -4.46 -18.00
N ASN A 174 -17.70 -5.68 -18.44
CA ASN A 174 -18.86 -5.98 -19.25
C ASN A 174 -20.15 -6.02 -18.41
N PRO A 175 -21.34 -5.97 -19.01
CA PRO A 175 -22.57 -6.31 -18.30
C PRO A 175 -22.45 -7.71 -17.67
N GLU A 176 -23.02 -7.90 -16.49
CA GLU A 176 -22.98 -9.17 -15.74
C GLU A 176 -21.58 -9.59 -15.25
N ALA A 177 -20.58 -8.71 -15.36
CA ALA A 177 -19.23 -9.03 -14.92
C ALA A 177 -19.16 -9.31 -13.42
N VAL A 178 -18.22 -10.19 -13.08
CA VAL A 178 -17.96 -10.59 -11.69
C VAL A 178 -16.55 -10.23 -11.29
N VAL A 179 -16.41 -9.63 -10.13
CA VAL A 179 -15.10 -9.29 -9.52
C VAL A 179 -14.94 -10.11 -8.25
N LEU A 180 -13.76 -10.69 -8.05
CA LEU A 180 -13.43 -11.48 -6.87
C LEU A 180 -12.15 -10.99 -6.21
N TYR A 181 -12.22 -10.81 -4.89
CA TYR A 181 -11.09 -10.60 -3.98
C TYR A 181 -11.05 -11.71 -2.93
N GLY A 182 -9.86 -12.17 -2.57
CA GLY A 182 -9.69 -13.10 -1.46
C GLY A 182 -8.88 -12.45 -0.34
N LEU A 183 -9.47 -12.34 0.86
CA LEU A 183 -8.77 -11.92 2.08
C LEU A 183 -8.43 -13.15 2.93
N THR A 184 -7.37 -13.08 3.71
CA THR A 184 -7.00 -14.16 4.65
C THR A 184 -8.18 -14.47 5.56
N SER A 185 -8.57 -15.74 5.64
CA SER A 185 -9.74 -16.13 6.45
C SER A 185 -9.48 -15.92 7.94
N SER A 186 -10.53 -15.51 8.65
CA SER A 186 -10.51 -15.35 10.10
C SER A 186 -10.68 -16.69 10.84
N GLY A 187 -10.95 -17.76 10.12
CA GLY A 187 -11.30 -19.06 10.72
C GLY A 187 -12.52 -18.95 11.62
N ASN A 188 -12.34 -19.31 12.90
CA ASN A 188 -13.44 -19.28 13.89
C ASN A 188 -13.45 -18.03 14.77
N TYR A 189 -12.49 -17.12 14.62
CA TYR A 189 -12.37 -15.91 15.43
C TYR A 189 -12.05 -14.69 14.57
N LEU A 190 -12.97 -13.75 14.52
CA LEU A 190 -12.81 -12.48 13.85
C LEU A 190 -12.35 -11.43 14.86
N SER A 191 -11.07 -11.07 14.86
CA SER A 191 -10.57 -9.97 15.70
C SER A 191 -11.17 -8.63 15.25
N GLU A 192 -11.16 -7.65 16.15
CA GLU A 192 -11.71 -6.31 15.87
C GLU A 192 -10.96 -5.64 14.68
N GLU A 193 -9.62 -5.76 14.63
CA GLU A 193 -8.79 -5.22 13.56
C GLU A 193 -9.13 -5.88 12.22
N LYS A 194 -9.21 -7.21 12.21
CA LYS A 194 -9.58 -7.98 11.01
C LYS A 194 -10.98 -7.61 10.53
N ARG A 195 -11.93 -7.49 11.44
CA ARG A 195 -13.30 -7.04 11.15
C ARG A 195 -13.31 -5.66 10.48
N LYS A 196 -12.48 -4.72 10.97
CA LYS A 196 -12.35 -3.37 10.38
C LYS A 196 -11.74 -3.40 8.97
N ILE A 197 -10.75 -4.27 8.73
CA ILE A 197 -10.14 -4.47 7.40
C ILE A 197 -11.20 -4.98 6.42
N GLU A 198 -11.88 -6.07 6.78
CA GLU A 198 -12.92 -6.66 5.93
C GLU A 198 -14.09 -5.71 5.70
N THR A 199 -14.50 -4.95 6.74
CA THR A 199 -15.54 -3.93 6.62
C THR A 199 -15.14 -2.87 5.58
N ALA A 200 -13.91 -2.37 5.64
CA ALA A 200 -13.45 -1.34 4.72
C ALA A 200 -13.47 -1.83 3.26
N VAL A 201 -13.05 -3.09 3.03
CA VAL A 201 -13.10 -3.71 1.69
C VAL A 201 -14.54 -3.94 1.25
N PHE A 202 -15.37 -4.56 2.10
CA PHE A 202 -16.78 -4.86 1.83
C PHE A 202 -17.58 -3.59 1.48
N GLN A 203 -17.44 -2.54 2.27
CA GLN A 203 -18.17 -1.28 2.05
C GLN A 203 -17.67 -0.55 0.79
N SER A 204 -16.39 -0.63 0.48
CA SER A 204 -15.85 -0.09 -0.79
C SER A 204 -16.42 -0.85 -2.00
N LEU A 205 -16.55 -2.18 -1.92
CA LEU A 205 -17.22 -2.98 -2.95
C LEU A 205 -18.70 -2.63 -3.05
N LYS A 206 -19.41 -2.59 -1.92
CA LYS A 206 -20.84 -2.28 -1.86
C LYS A 206 -21.19 -0.88 -2.38
N ASN A 207 -20.27 0.08 -2.26
CA ASN A 207 -20.46 1.42 -2.81
C ASN A 207 -20.37 1.44 -4.34
N ASN A 208 -19.66 0.49 -4.93
CA ASN A 208 -19.44 0.43 -6.37
C ASN A 208 -20.32 -0.60 -7.09
N PHE A 209 -20.78 -1.65 -6.41
CA PHE A 209 -21.52 -2.75 -7.00
C PHE A 209 -22.88 -2.96 -6.30
N ILE A 210 -23.87 -3.40 -7.07
CA ILE A 210 -25.25 -3.62 -6.58
C ILE A 210 -25.28 -4.79 -5.58
N GLN A 211 -24.53 -5.88 -5.87
CA GLN A 211 -24.44 -7.04 -5.02
C GLN A 211 -23.02 -7.34 -4.60
N VAL A 212 -22.86 -7.68 -3.34
CA VAL A 212 -21.62 -8.20 -2.77
C VAL A 212 -21.96 -9.40 -1.91
N GLU A 213 -21.36 -10.54 -2.22
CA GLU A 213 -21.50 -11.79 -1.47
C GLU A 213 -20.15 -12.28 -0.97
N ILE A 214 -20.17 -13.03 0.13
CA ILE A 214 -18.96 -13.58 0.75
C ILE A 214 -19.07 -15.11 0.74
N ILE A 215 -18.09 -15.77 0.15
CA ILE A 215 -17.94 -17.23 0.15
C ILE A 215 -16.72 -17.56 1.01
N PRO A 216 -16.89 -18.08 2.23
CA PRO A 216 -15.77 -18.48 3.09
C PRO A 216 -15.17 -19.81 2.62
N GLY A 217 -13.85 -19.86 2.51
CA GLY A 217 -13.04 -21.01 2.11
C GLY A 217 -11.69 -20.98 2.80
N GLU A 218 -10.61 -21.32 2.09
CA GLU A 218 -9.23 -21.09 2.54
C GLU A 218 -8.96 -19.60 2.77
N ARG A 219 -9.66 -18.77 2.02
CA ARG A 219 -9.75 -17.33 2.23
C ARG A 219 -11.22 -16.92 2.34
N ASP A 220 -11.48 -15.73 2.82
CA ASP A 220 -12.79 -15.12 2.73
C ASP A 220 -12.91 -14.42 1.37
N TYR A 221 -13.70 -15.02 0.45
CA TYR A 221 -13.83 -14.55 -0.93
C TYR A 221 -14.99 -13.57 -1.05
N PHE A 222 -14.66 -12.34 -1.42
CA PHE A 222 -15.60 -11.25 -1.66
C PHE A 222 -15.91 -11.20 -3.16
N LEU A 223 -17.12 -11.53 -3.54
CA LEU A 223 -17.64 -11.42 -4.88
C LEU A 223 -18.46 -10.14 -5.01
N ALA A 224 -18.27 -9.41 -6.10
CA ALA A 224 -19.03 -8.20 -6.38
C ALA A 224 -19.50 -8.17 -7.84
N SER A 225 -20.77 -7.76 -8.07
CA SER A 225 -21.36 -7.66 -9.40
C SER A 225 -22.54 -6.69 -9.39
N ASP A 226 -22.89 -6.17 -10.56
CA ASP A 226 -24.15 -5.45 -10.77
C ASP A 226 -25.30 -6.42 -11.14
N PHE A 227 -25.00 -7.70 -11.30
CA PHE A 227 -25.93 -8.79 -11.60
C PHE A 227 -26.06 -9.75 -10.41
N GLY A 228 -27.03 -10.69 -10.49
CA GLY A 228 -27.32 -11.62 -9.41
C GLY A 228 -26.15 -12.55 -9.09
N LEU A 229 -25.62 -12.47 -7.88
CA LEU A 229 -24.62 -13.40 -7.35
C LEU A 229 -25.28 -14.55 -6.59
N ARG A 230 -24.66 -15.72 -6.62
CA ARG A 230 -25.13 -16.94 -5.97
C ARG A 230 -24.08 -17.52 -5.05
N THR A 231 -24.53 -18.02 -3.89
CA THR A 231 -23.66 -18.66 -2.89
C THR A 231 -23.82 -20.19 -2.84
N ASP A 232 -24.77 -20.75 -3.62
CA ASP A 232 -24.97 -22.20 -3.79
C ASP A 232 -23.94 -22.76 -4.79
N VAL A 233 -22.69 -22.82 -4.37
CA VAL A 233 -21.53 -23.15 -5.20
C VAL A 233 -21.63 -24.56 -5.78
N CYS A 234 -22.02 -25.55 -4.97
CA CYS A 234 -22.16 -26.93 -5.40
C CYS A 234 -23.19 -27.07 -6.53
N ARG A 235 -24.31 -26.35 -6.40
CA ARG A 235 -25.35 -26.36 -7.44
C ARG A 235 -24.89 -25.68 -8.72
N LEU A 236 -24.17 -24.56 -8.62
CA LEU A 236 -23.54 -23.90 -9.78
C LEU A 236 -22.55 -24.83 -10.45
N PHE A 237 -21.76 -25.54 -9.66
CA PHE A 237 -20.73 -26.45 -10.15
C PHE A 237 -21.32 -27.61 -10.97
N SER A 238 -22.37 -28.24 -10.45
CA SER A 238 -23.03 -29.38 -11.11
C SER A 238 -23.57 -29.04 -12.50
N THR A 239 -23.86 -27.77 -12.78
CA THR A 239 -24.38 -27.34 -14.08
C THR A 239 -23.31 -27.15 -15.16
N LYS A 240 -22.03 -26.96 -14.77
CA LYS A 240 -20.95 -26.61 -15.70
C LYS A 240 -20.03 -27.78 -16.09
N ALA A 241 -20.17 -28.94 -15.45
CA ALA A 241 -19.40 -30.17 -15.73
C ALA A 241 -17.87 -29.94 -15.84
N ILE A 242 -17.29 -29.15 -14.92
CA ILE A 242 -15.87 -28.88 -14.85
C ILE A 242 -15.22 -29.85 -13.87
N ASP A 243 -14.13 -30.46 -14.26
CA ASP A 243 -13.38 -31.38 -13.39
C ASP A 243 -12.51 -30.61 -12.39
N THR A 244 -12.70 -30.86 -11.09
CA THR A 244 -11.98 -30.28 -9.98
C THR A 244 -11.62 -31.30 -8.93
N LYS A 245 -10.56 -31.03 -8.17
CA LYS A 245 -10.10 -31.91 -7.10
C LYS A 245 -10.84 -31.65 -5.79
N TYR A 246 -11.05 -30.39 -5.43
CA TYR A 246 -11.58 -29.96 -4.14
C TYR A 246 -12.88 -29.17 -4.25
N VAL A 247 -13.01 -28.26 -5.21
CA VAL A 247 -14.23 -27.42 -5.34
C VAL A 247 -15.33 -28.22 -6.02
N ASN A 248 -15.96 -29.12 -5.27
CA ASN A 248 -17.06 -29.99 -5.75
C ASN A 248 -18.01 -30.36 -4.59
N ALA A 249 -19.10 -31.05 -4.91
CA ALA A 249 -20.15 -31.40 -3.95
C ALA A 249 -19.70 -32.36 -2.83
N ASN A 250 -18.55 -33.04 -2.97
CA ASN A 250 -18.01 -33.89 -1.91
C ASN A 250 -17.23 -33.10 -0.86
N TYR A 251 -16.73 -31.92 -1.23
CA TYR A 251 -15.91 -31.06 -0.38
C TYR A 251 -16.67 -29.86 0.19
N LEU A 252 -17.62 -29.34 -0.55
CA LEU A 252 -18.36 -28.12 -0.20
C LEU A 252 -19.79 -28.44 0.24
N ASP A 253 -20.30 -27.68 1.20
CA ASP A 253 -21.69 -27.69 1.61
C ASP A 253 -22.29 -26.28 1.48
N ASP A 254 -23.22 -26.11 0.54
CA ASP A 254 -23.86 -24.83 0.23
C ASP A 254 -24.57 -24.20 1.43
N ILE A 255 -25.11 -25.02 2.37
CA ILE A 255 -25.79 -24.51 3.55
C ILE A 255 -24.77 -23.88 4.50
N SER A 256 -23.71 -24.60 4.80
CA SER A 256 -22.61 -24.11 5.68
C SER A 256 -21.90 -22.89 5.09
N ILE A 257 -21.63 -22.88 3.78
CA ILE A 257 -21.03 -21.73 3.07
C ILE A 257 -21.90 -20.50 3.23
N LYS A 258 -23.21 -20.63 2.97
CA LYS A 258 -24.15 -19.52 3.09
C LYS A 258 -24.24 -19.00 4.53
N GLN A 259 -24.43 -19.90 5.51
CA GLN A 259 -24.53 -19.52 6.91
C GLN A 259 -23.28 -18.77 7.41
N ARG A 260 -22.10 -19.31 7.12
CA ARG A 260 -20.82 -18.65 7.48
C ARG A 260 -20.65 -17.31 6.77
N GLY A 261 -20.95 -17.25 5.48
CA GLY A 261 -20.91 -16.00 4.70
C GLY A 261 -21.86 -14.94 5.25
N ASP A 262 -23.10 -15.32 5.61
CA ASP A 262 -24.08 -14.42 6.22
C ASP A 262 -23.63 -13.92 7.60
N VAL A 263 -22.99 -14.77 8.42
CA VAL A 263 -22.41 -14.38 9.71
C VAL A 263 -21.33 -13.33 9.51
N ILE A 264 -20.36 -13.56 8.61
CA ILE A 264 -19.30 -12.59 8.31
C ILE A 264 -19.95 -11.28 7.83
N LYS A 265 -20.82 -11.32 6.83
CA LYS A 265 -21.50 -10.17 6.24
C LYS A 265 -22.26 -9.33 7.26
N ASN A 266 -22.89 -9.96 8.25
CA ASN A 266 -23.62 -9.27 9.33
C ASN A 266 -22.69 -8.48 10.27
N HIS A 267 -21.44 -8.88 10.43
CA HIS A 267 -20.45 -8.16 11.22
C HIS A 267 -19.84 -6.96 10.48
N LEU A 268 -20.03 -6.83 9.15
CA LEU A 268 -19.42 -5.81 8.30
C LEU A 268 -20.34 -4.61 8.01
N GLN A 269 -21.22 -4.23 8.95
CA GLN A 269 -22.26 -3.21 8.72
C GLN A 269 -21.80 -1.76 9.00
N GLU A 270 -20.61 -1.56 9.56
CA GLU A 270 -20.10 -0.22 9.82
C GLU A 270 -19.83 0.52 8.50
N LYS A 271 -20.08 1.84 8.48
CA LYS A 271 -19.83 2.68 7.31
C LYS A 271 -18.36 3.13 7.23
N ILE A 272 -17.46 2.15 7.13
CA ILE A 272 -16.02 2.38 6.98
C ILE A 272 -15.65 1.98 5.55
N MET A 273 -15.13 2.92 4.75
CA MET A 273 -14.65 2.68 3.39
C MET A 273 -13.14 2.90 3.31
N ASN A 274 -12.52 2.21 2.37
CA ASN A 274 -11.11 2.38 2.06
C ASN A 274 -10.94 3.37 0.90
N HIS A 275 -10.15 4.42 1.11
CA HIS A 275 -9.90 5.48 0.14
C HIS A 275 -8.41 5.58 -0.23
N ASP A 276 -8.12 6.08 -1.43
CA ASP A 276 -6.74 6.34 -1.86
C ASP A 276 -6.03 7.33 -0.92
N GLU A 277 -6.74 8.33 -0.42
CA GLU A 277 -6.21 9.34 0.50
C GLU A 277 -6.12 8.87 1.96
N LYS A 278 -6.88 7.82 2.32
CA LYS A 278 -7.03 7.34 3.70
C LYS A 278 -6.98 5.82 3.74
N PRO A 279 -5.78 5.22 3.79
CA PRO A 279 -5.55 3.78 3.70
C PRO A 279 -5.82 3.07 5.04
N LEU A 280 -7.06 3.08 5.51
CA LEU A 280 -7.47 2.50 6.80
C LEU A 280 -7.08 1.03 7.02
N PRO A 281 -7.19 0.12 6.02
CA PRO A 281 -6.80 -1.27 6.23
C PRO A 281 -5.33 -1.44 6.63
N VAL A 282 -4.42 -0.58 6.10
CA VAL A 282 -2.99 -0.64 6.46
C VAL A 282 -2.77 -0.35 7.94
N PHE A 283 -3.51 0.59 8.51
CA PHE A 283 -3.46 0.89 9.94
C PHE A 283 -3.92 -0.31 10.80
N TYR A 284 -5.07 -0.92 10.46
CA TYR A 284 -5.57 -2.05 11.20
C TYR A 284 -4.70 -3.30 11.06
N HIS A 285 -4.04 -3.51 9.90
CA HIS A 285 -3.02 -4.54 9.76
C HIS A 285 -1.81 -4.29 10.67
N THR A 286 -1.39 -3.03 10.80
CA THR A 286 -0.29 -2.66 11.71
C THR A 286 -0.68 -2.93 13.16
N LEU A 287 -1.91 -2.58 13.57
CA LEU A 287 -2.44 -2.89 14.90
C LEU A 287 -2.49 -4.40 15.13
N GLN A 288 -3.04 -5.17 14.21
CA GLN A 288 -3.13 -6.62 14.29
C GLN A 288 -1.75 -7.27 14.45
N PHE A 289 -0.74 -6.76 13.72
CA PHE A 289 0.64 -7.23 13.85
C PHE A 289 1.20 -6.96 15.26
N ILE A 290 1.00 -5.75 15.79
CA ILE A 290 1.47 -5.37 17.13
C ILE A 290 0.72 -6.14 18.22
N ALA A 291 -0.60 -6.37 18.07
CA ALA A 291 -1.43 -7.14 18.97
C ALA A 291 -0.91 -8.57 19.18
N GLY A 292 -0.32 -9.16 18.14
CA GLY A 292 0.35 -10.46 18.24
C GLY A 292 1.55 -10.50 19.18
N TYR A 293 2.12 -9.35 19.55
CA TYR A 293 3.30 -9.25 20.42
C TYR A 293 3.02 -8.64 21.79
N SER A 294 1.94 -7.88 21.95
CA SER A 294 1.64 -7.16 23.20
C SER A 294 0.15 -6.94 23.37
N SER A 295 -0.34 -7.16 24.58
CA SER A 295 -1.73 -6.82 24.99
C SER A 295 -1.97 -5.30 25.12
N ASN A 296 -0.92 -4.49 25.14
CA ASN A 296 -0.98 -3.03 25.30
C ASN A 296 -0.37 -2.30 24.09
N GLU A 297 -0.92 -2.54 22.92
CA GLU A 297 -0.46 -2.07 21.61
C GLU A 297 -0.25 -0.56 21.54
N TRP A 298 -1.19 0.21 22.08
CA TRP A 298 -1.15 1.68 22.11
C TRP A 298 0.05 2.25 22.85
N LEU A 299 0.51 1.56 23.92
CA LEU A 299 1.68 2.01 24.66
C LEU A 299 2.95 1.93 23.83
N LEU A 300 3.10 0.88 23.02
CA LEU A 300 4.26 0.73 22.14
C LEU A 300 4.32 1.83 21.07
N MET A 301 3.17 2.33 20.60
CA MET A 301 3.10 3.42 19.63
C MET A 301 3.26 4.80 20.28
N LEU A 302 2.66 5.02 21.44
CA LEU A 302 2.61 6.34 22.10
C LEU A 302 3.88 6.70 22.86
N ILE A 303 4.57 5.71 23.47
CA ILE A 303 5.77 5.97 24.26
C ILE A 303 6.86 6.69 23.45
N PRO A 304 7.26 6.23 22.23
CA PRO A 304 8.25 6.95 21.43
C PRO A 304 7.80 8.39 21.09
N ALA A 305 6.53 8.57 20.75
CA ALA A 305 5.99 9.89 20.42
C ALA A 305 6.03 10.85 21.64
N ILE A 306 5.67 10.36 22.83
CA ILE A 306 5.73 11.14 24.07
C ILE A 306 7.18 11.51 24.39
N ILE A 307 8.12 10.59 24.29
CA ILE A 307 9.55 10.84 24.53
C ILE A 307 10.07 11.95 23.62
N LEU A 308 9.68 11.96 22.34
CA LEU A 308 10.10 12.96 21.36
C LEU A 308 9.45 14.34 21.59
N LEU A 309 8.35 14.43 22.35
CA LEU A 309 7.73 15.70 22.75
C LEU A 309 8.44 16.36 23.94
N ILE A 310 9.11 15.60 24.81
CA ILE A 310 9.76 16.11 26.03
C ILE A 310 10.73 17.27 25.72
N PRO A 311 11.60 17.23 24.70
CA PRO A 311 12.53 18.31 24.41
C PRO A 311 11.89 19.68 24.15
N LEU A 312 10.63 19.72 23.67
CA LEU A 312 9.92 20.99 23.40
C LEU A 312 9.81 21.87 24.64
N PHE A 313 9.72 21.28 25.85
CA PHE A 313 9.61 22.02 27.12
C PHE A 313 10.91 22.73 27.49
N PHE A 314 12.04 22.31 26.93
CA PHE A 314 13.38 22.85 27.26
C PHE A 314 13.98 23.66 26.10
N MET A 315 13.32 23.71 24.95
CA MET A 315 13.82 24.43 23.77
C MET A 315 13.44 25.90 23.79
N GLY A 316 14.38 26.77 23.40
CA GLY A 316 14.08 28.18 23.13
C GLY A 316 13.27 28.35 21.83
N SER A 317 12.60 29.50 21.67
CA SER A 317 11.64 29.78 20.60
C SER A 317 12.16 29.46 19.17
N VAL A 318 13.41 29.80 18.85
CA VAL A 318 14.01 29.53 17.54
C VAL A 318 14.21 28.02 17.31
N THR A 319 14.68 27.30 18.34
CA THR A 319 14.87 25.83 18.25
C THR A 319 13.52 25.12 18.15
N THR A 320 12.50 25.58 18.88
CA THR A 320 11.12 25.09 18.73
C THR A 320 10.59 25.31 17.31
N GLY A 321 10.87 26.48 16.71
CA GLY A 321 10.54 26.73 15.31
C GLY A 321 11.21 25.74 14.36
N MET A 322 12.49 25.43 14.58
CA MET A 322 13.20 24.45 13.76
C MET A 322 12.69 23.01 13.97
N TYR A 323 12.37 22.65 15.22
CA TYR A 323 11.72 21.38 15.53
C TYR A 323 10.42 21.20 14.74
N ILE A 324 9.56 22.22 14.67
CA ILE A 324 8.31 22.17 13.89
C ILE A 324 8.59 22.17 12.39
N SER A 325 9.67 22.82 11.94
CA SER A 325 10.09 22.74 10.53
C SER A 325 10.51 21.34 10.14
N GLY A 326 11.35 20.69 10.96
CA GLY A 326 11.74 19.29 10.75
C GLY A 326 10.56 18.33 10.81
N PHE A 327 9.67 18.51 11.79
CA PHE A 327 8.41 17.78 11.90
C PHE A 327 7.60 17.88 10.59
N SER A 328 7.35 19.11 10.11
CA SER A 328 6.56 19.35 8.90
C SER A 328 7.25 18.83 7.65
N ALA A 329 8.58 19.00 7.52
CA ALA A 329 9.34 18.52 6.38
C ALA A 329 9.25 17.00 6.24
N SER A 330 9.40 16.26 7.35
CA SER A 330 9.30 14.80 7.35
C SER A 330 7.86 14.31 7.14
N VAL A 331 6.86 15.00 7.67
CA VAL A 331 5.45 14.71 7.35
C VAL A 331 5.23 14.80 5.84
N PHE A 332 5.71 15.87 5.19
CA PHE A 332 5.55 16.03 3.75
C PHE A 332 6.43 15.10 2.93
N GLU A 333 7.61 14.72 3.40
CA GLU A 333 8.42 13.68 2.75
C GLU A 333 7.65 12.38 2.64
N ILE A 334 7.02 11.93 3.73
CA ILE A 334 6.17 10.73 3.74
C ILE A 334 4.93 10.93 2.86
N LEU A 335 4.24 12.08 2.93
CA LEU A 335 3.09 12.36 2.08
C LEU A 335 3.43 12.36 0.59
N ILE A 336 4.60 12.90 0.20
CA ILE A 336 5.10 12.88 -1.18
C ILE A 336 5.35 11.44 -1.63
N LEU A 337 6.04 10.63 -0.82
CA LEU A 337 6.31 9.23 -1.10
C LEU A 337 5.01 8.43 -1.21
N PHE A 338 4.08 8.64 -0.29
CA PHE A 338 2.76 8.02 -0.30
C PHE A 338 1.98 8.37 -1.57
N THR A 339 1.90 9.67 -1.88
CA THR A 339 1.23 10.17 -3.08
C THR A 339 1.84 9.56 -4.34
N PHE A 340 3.17 9.54 -4.41
CA PHE A 340 3.89 8.94 -5.52
C PHE A 340 3.54 7.44 -5.68
N GLN A 341 3.56 6.67 -4.59
CA GLN A 341 3.22 5.25 -4.61
C GLN A 341 1.76 4.99 -5.00
N THR A 342 0.84 5.82 -4.55
CA THR A 342 -0.59 5.69 -4.85
C THR A 342 -0.87 5.83 -6.35
N PHE A 343 -0.22 6.77 -7.03
CA PHE A 343 -0.49 7.06 -8.44
C PHE A 343 0.45 6.34 -9.41
N PHE A 344 1.72 6.17 -9.06
CA PHE A 344 2.71 5.51 -9.93
C PHE A 344 2.86 4.01 -9.66
N GLY A 345 2.42 3.52 -8.50
CA GLY A 345 2.68 2.16 -8.09
C GLY A 345 4.09 1.95 -7.56
N TYR A 346 4.62 0.74 -7.71
CA TYR A 346 5.94 0.40 -7.23
C TYR A 346 7.03 0.95 -8.15
N VAL A 347 7.77 1.95 -7.70
CA VAL A 347 8.93 2.47 -8.41
C VAL A 347 10.08 2.68 -7.42
N TYR A 348 10.76 1.60 -7.05
CA TYR A 348 11.86 1.62 -6.07
C TYR A 348 12.96 2.63 -6.40
N SER A 349 13.32 2.73 -7.68
CA SER A 349 14.32 3.70 -8.16
C SER A 349 13.88 5.16 -7.99
N ALA A 350 12.59 5.46 -8.12
CA ALA A 350 12.09 6.81 -7.97
C ALA A 350 12.02 7.26 -6.50
N ILE A 351 11.86 6.34 -5.54
CA ILE A 351 11.98 6.67 -4.11
C ILE A 351 13.37 7.22 -3.81
N GLY A 352 14.42 6.54 -4.30
CA GLY A 352 15.80 7.02 -4.15
C GLY A 352 16.01 8.39 -4.80
N LEU A 353 15.40 8.66 -5.96
CA LEU A 353 15.45 9.96 -6.62
C LEU A 353 14.75 11.06 -5.80
N ILE A 354 13.57 10.80 -5.25
CA ILE A 354 12.83 11.74 -4.40
C ILE A 354 13.67 12.10 -3.16
N ILE A 355 14.26 11.11 -2.49
CA ILE A 355 15.14 11.33 -1.34
C ILE A 355 16.38 12.15 -1.74
N ALA A 356 16.99 11.85 -2.89
CA ALA A 356 18.13 12.61 -3.40
C ALA A 356 17.77 14.07 -3.69
N ILE A 357 16.59 14.33 -4.30
CA ILE A 357 16.09 15.68 -4.53
C ILE A 357 15.81 16.40 -3.21
N PHE A 358 15.26 15.71 -2.21
CA PHE A 358 15.04 16.27 -0.88
C PHE A 358 16.36 16.74 -0.24
N MET A 359 17.38 15.90 -0.24
CA MET A 359 18.72 16.27 0.27
C MET A 359 19.36 17.41 -0.52
N GLY A 360 19.21 17.39 -1.86
CA GLY A 360 19.65 18.48 -2.73
C GLY A 360 18.96 19.82 -2.41
N GLY A 361 17.64 19.76 -2.15
CA GLY A 361 16.85 20.93 -1.78
C GLY A 361 17.29 21.54 -0.43
N LEU A 362 17.59 20.72 0.58
CA LEU A 362 18.16 21.17 1.86
C LEU A 362 19.47 21.94 1.62
N ALA A 363 20.35 21.42 0.77
CA ALA A 363 21.61 22.07 0.44
C ALA A 363 21.40 23.43 -0.27
N VAL A 364 20.54 23.46 -1.30
CA VAL A 364 20.23 24.69 -2.04
C VAL A 364 19.60 25.73 -1.13
N GLY A 365 18.61 25.34 -0.29
CA GLY A 365 17.99 26.22 0.68
C GLY A 365 18.98 26.80 1.68
N SER A 366 19.94 26.00 2.14
CA SER A 366 21.01 26.44 3.04
C SER A 366 21.94 27.47 2.36
N ILE A 367 22.31 27.25 1.11
CA ILE A 367 23.14 28.20 0.32
C ILE A 367 22.39 29.52 0.14
N VAL A 368 21.09 29.48 -0.20
CA VAL A 368 20.25 30.68 -0.33
C VAL A 368 20.14 31.40 1.02
N GLY A 369 19.84 30.68 2.11
CA GLY A 369 19.73 31.23 3.47
C GLY A 369 21.02 31.92 3.92
N ASN A 370 22.19 31.47 3.44
CA ASN A 370 23.45 32.11 3.78
C ASN A 370 23.61 33.53 3.21
N ARG A 371 22.89 33.86 2.13
CA ARG A 371 22.92 35.21 1.52
C ARG A 371 22.04 36.22 2.26
N PHE A 372 21.16 35.77 3.14
CA PHE A 372 20.27 36.63 3.89
C PHE A 372 20.87 37.07 5.24
N LYS A 373 20.46 38.26 5.70
CA LYS A 373 20.84 38.77 7.01
C LYS A 373 20.25 37.95 8.16
N ALA A 374 20.89 37.97 9.32
CA ALA A 374 20.42 37.34 10.54
C ALA A 374 19.21 38.10 11.15
N GLU A 375 18.08 38.07 10.48
CA GLU A 375 16.88 38.77 10.90
C GLU A 375 15.73 37.77 11.10
N ARG A 376 15.04 37.91 12.22
CA ARG A 376 13.93 37.07 12.63
C ARG A 376 12.79 37.00 11.60
N LYS A 377 12.52 38.10 10.87
CA LYS A 377 11.47 38.15 9.86
C LYS A 377 11.64 37.06 8.78
N TYR A 378 12.88 36.70 8.44
CA TYR A 378 13.14 35.62 7.44
C TYR A 378 12.86 34.22 8.01
N PHE A 379 13.07 34.02 9.31
CA PHE A 379 12.71 32.77 9.96
C PHE A 379 11.17 32.60 10.06
N VAL A 380 10.50 33.67 10.44
CA VAL A 380 9.02 33.74 10.43
C VAL A 380 8.45 33.53 9.03
N LEU A 381 9.05 34.17 8.01
CA LEU A 381 8.70 33.96 6.61
C LEU A 381 8.80 32.48 6.21
N GLY A 382 9.87 31.79 6.60
CA GLY A 382 10.02 30.36 6.34
C GLY A 382 8.88 29.51 6.90
N GLN A 383 8.43 29.78 8.15
CA GLN A 383 7.28 29.11 8.74
C GLN A 383 5.98 29.40 8.00
N THR A 384 5.79 30.64 7.57
CA THR A 384 4.64 31.03 6.76
C THR A 384 4.64 30.33 5.39
N LEU A 385 5.83 30.20 4.78
CA LEU A 385 5.98 29.46 3.52
C LEU A 385 5.69 27.95 3.68
N LEU A 386 6.07 27.34 4.82
CA LEU A 386 5.67 25.96 5.14
C LEU A 386 4.16 25.80 5.27
N ALA A 387 3.48 26.76 5.91
CA ALA A 387 2.03 26.76 5.99
C ALA A 387 1.37 26.89 4.60
N LEU A 388 1.87 27.81 3.77
CA LEU A 388 1.40 27.97 2.40
C LEU A 388 1.64 26.73 1.55
N TYR A 389 2.83 26.11 1.68
CA TYR A 389 3.15 24.86 1.02
C TYR A 389 2.16 23.75 1.40
N SER A 390 1.79 23.67 2.67
CA SER A 390 0.82 22.69 3.16
C SER A 390 -0.53 22.82 2.44
N LEU A 391 -1.01 24.03 2.24
CA LEU A 391 -2.26 24.29 1.51
C LEU A 391 -2.11 23.98 0.02
N LEU A 392 -0.98 24.34 -0.59
CA LEU A 392 -0.71 24.04 -2.01
C LEU A 392 -0.59 22.54 -2.25
N PHE A 393 -0.04 21.77 -1.30
CA PHE A 393 0.01 20.32 -1.41
C PHE A 393 -1.38 19.68 -1.41
N CYS A 394 -2.31 20.21 -0.64
CA CYS A 394 -3.72 19.81 -0.67
C CYS A 394 -4.33 19.93 -2.08
N LEU A 395 -4.04 21.05 -2.75
CA LEU A 395 -4.48 21.28 -4.14
C LEU A 395 -3.76 20.34 -5.11
N PHE A 396 -2.48 20.13 -4.92
CA PHE A 396 -1.68 19.19 -5.73
C PHE A 396 -2.25 17.77 -5.66
N TRP A 397 -2.61 17.26 -4.48
CA TRP A 397 -3.25 15.95 -4.31
C TRP A 397 -4.48 15.79 -5.21
N ASN A 398 -5.36 16.80 -5.27
CA ASN A 398 -6.57 16.73 -6.06
C ASN A 398 -6.32 16.86 -7.57
N LEU A 399 -5.31 17.63 -7.99
CA LEU A 399 -5.05 17.91 -9.41
C LEU A 399 -4.18 16.86 -10.10
N GLN A 400 -3.35 16.13 -9.37
CA GLN A 400 -2.38 15.21 -9.98
C GLN A 400 -3.01 14.06 -10.78
N SER A 401 -4.22 13.62 -10.42
CA SER A 401 -4.96 12.60 -11.17
C SER A 401 -5.32 13.05 -12.58
N MET A 402 -5.31 14.35 -12.85
CA MET A 402 -5.59 14.95 -14.17
C MET A 402 -4.35 14.98 -15.07
N VAL A 403 -3.15 14.84 -14.50
CA VAL A 403 -1.89 14.83 -15.25
C VAL A 403 -1.63 13.44 -15.75
N THR A 404 -1.78 13.19 -17.04
CA THR A 404 -1.62 11.87 -17.67
C THR A 404 -0.19 11.57 -18.12
N ASN A 405 0.62 12.61 -18.35
CA ASN A 405 1.99 12.46 -18.83
C ASN A 405 2.93 12.07 -17.67
N PRO A 406 3.56 10.87 -17.70
CA PRO A 406 4.40 10.39 -16.60
C PRO A 406 5.64 11.26 -16.32
N LEU A 407 6.24 11.83 -17.37
CA LEU A 407 7.41 12.70 -17.20
C LEU A 407 7.03 14.01 -16.50
N LEU A 408 5.91 14.61 -16.88
CA LEU A 408 5.41 15.83 -16.24
C LEU A 408 5.06 15.56 -14.78
N GLN A 409 4.44 14.43 -14.48
CA GLN A 409 4.17 14.02 -13.10
C GLN A 409 5.48 13.91 -12.29
N LEU A 410 6.50 13.19 -12.82
CA LEU A 410 7.79 13.04 -12.13
C LEU A 410 8.46 14.40 -11.86
N LEU A 411 8.43 15.32 -12.82
CA LEU A 411 8.95 16.67 -12.66
C LEU A 411 8.19 17.46 -11.58
N LEU A 412 6.86 17.33 -11.52
CA LEU A 412 6.05 17.96 -10.48
C LEU A 412 6.40 17.42 -9.09
N PHE A 413 6.55 16.09 -8.93
CA PHE A 413 7.00 15.50 -7.66
C PHE A 413 8.40 15.97 -7.26
N GLY A 414 9.33 16.07 -8.22
CA GLY A 414 10.66 16.65 -7.98
C GLY A 414 10.58 18.10 -7.52
N LEU A 415 9.74 18.92 -8.15
CA LEU A 415 9.58 20.33 -7.81
C LEU A 415 9.00 20.54 -6.41
N ILE A 416 7.91 19.84 -6.06
CA ILE A 416 7.30 19.96 -4.72
C ILE A 416 8.26 19.47 -3.63
N THR A 417 9.06 18.42 -3.90
CA THR A 417 10.09 17.93 -2.99
C THR A 417 11.19 18.97 -2.78
N LEU A 418 11.66 19.59 -3.87
CA LEU A 418 12.69 20.63 -3.81
C LEU A 418 12.24 21.86 -3.02
N ILE A 419 10.95 22.25 -3.15
CA ILE A 419 10.42 23.43 -2.46
C ILE A 419 10.39 23.21 -0.95
N ILE A 420 9.80 22.10 -0.46
CA ILE A 420 9.71 21.85 0.99
C ILE A 420 11.07 21.75 1.64
N SER A 421 11.97 20.95 1.04
CA SER A 421 13.33 20.78 1.55
C SER A 421 14.15 22.07 1.47
N GLY A 422 13.97 22.87 0.40
CA GLY A 422 14.60 24.17 0.26
C GLY A 422 14.20 25.18 1.35
N ILE A 423 12.90 25.22 1.69
CA ILE A 423 12.40 26.06 2.80
C ILE A 423 13.02 25.62 4.12
N THR A 424 13.10 24.31 4.39
CA THR A 424 13.68 23.77 5.63
C THR A 424 15.17 24.05 5.73
N GLY A 425 15.94 23.85 4.65
CA GLY A 425 17.36 24.20 4.61
C GLY A 425 17.62 25.69 4.80
N PHE A 426 16.79 26.55 4.21
CA PHE A 426 16.82 28.00 4.43
C PHE A 426 16.61 28.34 5.91
N GLN A 427 15.60 27.78 6.54
CA GLN A 427 15.28 28.02 7.96
C GLN A 427 16.41 27.56 8.89
N TYR A 428 17.04 26.42 8.62
CA TYR A 428 18.18 25.94 9.40
C TYR A 428 19.28 26.98 9.50
N VAL A 429 19.68 27.58 8.37
CA VAL A 429 20.76 28.58 8.35
C VAL A 429 20.34 29.89 9.01
N ILE A 430 19.13 30.38 8.73
CA ILE A 430 18.61 31.60 9.37
C ILE A 430 18.49 31.39 10.87
N GLY A 431 17.93 30.25 11.32
CA GLY A 431 17.79 29.92 12.73
C GLY A 431 19.16 29.88 13.47
N THR A 432 20.18 29.29 12.82
CA THR A 432 21.55 29.27 13.37
C THR A 432 22.12 30.68 13.53
N LYS A 433 21.87 31.58 12.55
CA LYS A 433 22.39 32.96 12.57
C LYS A 433 21.70 33.87 13.57
N ILE A 434 20.41 33.72 13.82
CA ILE A 434 19.64 34.61 14.72
C ILE A 434 19.82 34.26 16.21
N ARG A 435 20.26 33.05 16.53
CA ARG A 435 20.55 32.68 17.93
C ARG A 435 21.82 33.37 18.43
N LYS A 436 21.74 33.92 19.67
CA LYS A 436 22.90 34.47 20.35
C LYS A 436 23.82 33.33 20.85
N GLY A 437 25.13 33.54 20.84
CA GLY A 437 26.12 32.60 21.35
C GLY A 437 27.07 32.04 20.30
N ASN A 438 27.69 30.89 20.60
CA ASN A 438 28.67 30.25 19.73
C ASN A 438 27.98 29.64 18.52
N GLY A 439 28.44 29.95 17.30
CA GLY A 439 27.86 29.47 16.04
C GLY A 439 27.83 27.95 15.93
N SER A 440 28.87 27.25 16.40
CA SER A 440 28.92 25.77 16.40
C SER A 440 27.87 25.19 17.32
N GLN A 441 27.70 25.72 18.53
CA GLN A 441 26.66 25.26 19.47
C GLN A 441 25.25 25.55 18.94
N ASN A 442 25.04 26.72 18.33
CA ASN A 442 23.78 27.08 17.70
C ASN A 442 23.42 26.11 16.55
N ALA A 443 24.39 25.79 15.70
CA ALA A 443 24.18 24.82 14.61
C ALA A 443 23.81 23.43 15.15
N SER A 444 24.48 22.94 16.20
CA SER A 444 24.18 21.66 16.84
C SER A 444 22.77 21.63 17.43
N LEU A 445 22.33 22.69 18.11
CA LEU A 445 20.99 22.78 18.68
C LEU A 445 19.89 22.88 17.64
N MET A 446 20.14 23.60 16.54
CA MET A 446 19.21 23.67 15.41
C MET A 446 19.09 22.31 14.70
N TYR A 447 20.21 21.61 14.51
CA TYR A 447 20.23 20.28 13.91
C TYR A 447 19.53 19.24 14.80
N ALA A 448 19.79 19.26 16.11
CA ALA A 448 19.09 18.38 17.06
C ALA A 448 17.58 18.65 17.07
N GLY A 449 17.16 19.91 17.05
CA GLY A 449 15.75 20.29 16.97
C GLY A 449 15.09 19.74 15.70
N ASP A 450 15.73 19.90 14.55
CA ASP A 450 15.28 19.40 13.26
C ASP A 450 15.10 17.88 13.27
N LEU A 451 16.12 17.14 13.67
CA LEU A 451 16.09 15.66 13.70
C LEU A 451 15.04 15.10 14.66
N ILE A 452 14.91 15.66 15.87
CA ILE A 452 13.92 15.20 16.83
C ILE A 452 12.50 15.50 16.31
N GLY A 453 12.30 16.69 15.75
CA GLY A 453 11.05 17.05 15.11
C GLY A 453 10.72 16.12 13.93
N ALA A 454 11.70 15.83 13.08
CA ALA A 454 11.56 14.92 11.96
C ALA A 454 11.16 13.50 12.39
N ALA A 455 11.82 12.96 13.43
CA ALA A 455 11.50 11.65 13.98
C ALA A 455 10.04 11.56 14.49
N LEU A 456 9.59 12.59 15.23
CA LEU A 456 8.19 12.66 15.64
C LEU A 456 7.24 12.78 14.44
N GLY A 457 7.60 13.58 13.45
CA GLY A 457 6.82 13.76 12.22
C GLY A 457 6.57 12.45 11.49
N ILE A 458 7.61 11.64 11.32
CA ILE A 458 7.51 10.32 10.68
C ILE A 458 6.55 9.41 11.48
N ILE A 459 6.70 9.32 12.79
CA ILE A 459 5.84 8.47 13.63
C ILE A 459 4.39 8.93 13.52
N VAL A 460 4.14 10.22 13.72
CA VAL A 460 2.79 10.77 13.76
C VAL A 460 2.08 10.64 12.41
N ILE A 461 2.77 10.91 11.30
CA ILE A 461 2.15 10.80 9.97
C ILE A 461 1.88 9.34 9.58
N THR A 462 2.82 8.43 9.83
CA THR A 462 2.69 7.04 9.37
C THR A 462 1.71 6.24 10.21
N VAL A 463 1.67 6.48 11.53
CA VAL A 463 0.87 5.68 12.46
C VAL A 463 -0.52 6.29 12.68
N ILE A 464 -0.65 7.61 12.67
CA ILE A 464 -1.88 8.29 13.10
C ILE A 464 -2.52 9.08 11.97
N LEU A 465 -1.83 10.12 11.47
CA LEU A 465 -2.48 11.11 10.61
C LEU A 465 -2.88 10.54 9.26
N LEU A 466 -1.97 9.88 8.56
CA LEU A 466 -2.27 9.38 7.22
C LEU A 466 -3.36 8.29 7.24
N PRO A 467 -3.30 7.25 8.07
CA PRO A 467 -4.31 6.20 8.03
C PRO A 467 -5.66 6.62 8.65
N LEU A 468 -5.66 7.48 9.67
CA LEU A 468 -6.90 7.85 10.38
C LEU A 468 -7.57 9.11 9.84
N GLU A 469 -6.80 10.09 9.40
CA GLU A 469 -7.30 11.39 8.95
C GLU A 469 -7.13 11.59 7.44
N GLY A 470 -6.15 10.91 6.82
CA GLY A 470 -5.86 11.01 5.39
C GLY A 470 -4.98 12.22 5.04
N VAL A 471 -4.71 12.36 3.74
CA VAL A 471 -3.79 13.38 3.22
C VAL A 471 -4.29 14.80 3.46
N ILE A 472 -5.57 15.05 3.16
CA ILE A 472 -6.15 16.42 3.19
C ILE A 472 -6.12 16.99 4.60
N TYR A 473 -6.63 16.24 5.59
CA TYR A 473 -6.63 16.70 6.98
C TYR A 473 -5.21 16.82 7.55
N SER A 474 -4.29 15.93 7.17
CA SER A 474 -2.87 16.05 7.52
C SER A 474 -2.28 17.37 7.01
N CYS A 475 -2.55 17.76 5.76
CA CYS A 475 -2.09 19.02 5.20
C CYS A 475 -2.68 20.23 5.93
N LEU A 476 -3.99 20.22 6.24
CA LEU A 476 -4.64 21.30 6.98
C LEU A 476 -4.08 21.46 8.39
N LEU A 477 -3.81 20.34 9.07
CA LEU A 477 -3.20 20.37 10.41
C LEU A 477 -1.77 20.94 10.35
N MET A 478 -0.98 20.57 9.32
CA MET A 478 0.36 21.15 9.13
C MET A 478 0.31 22.62 8.81
N ALA A 479 -0.64 23.07 8.00
CA ALA A 479 -0.84 24.49 7.72
C ALA A 479 -1.14 25.28 9.01
N LEU A 480 -2.08 24.79 9.82
CA LEU A 480 -2.45 25.40 11.09
C LEU A 480 -1.26 25.45 12.06
N LEU A 481 -0.54 24.33 12.22
CA LEU A 481 0.61 24.24 13.12
C LEU A 481 1.70 25.25 12.74
N ASN A 482 2.07 25.31 11.45
CA ASN A 482 3.08 26.26 10.99
C ASN A 482 2.65 27.71 11.10
N LEU A 483 1.37 28.04 10.92
CA LEU A 483 0.83 29.38 11.16
C LEU A 483 0.90 29.76 12.65
N LEU A 484 0.51 28.85 13.54
CA LEU A 484 0.58 29.11 15.00
C LEU A 484 2.03 29.36 15.45
N ILE A 485 2.98 28.57 14.96
CA ILE A 485 4.41 28.75 15.25
C ILE A 485 4.94 30.06 14.63
N SER A 486 4.54 30.40 13.40
CA SER A 486 4.89 31.66 12.76
C SER A 486 4.47 32.85 13.64
N PHE A 487 3.22 32.81 14.13
CA PHE A 487 2.69 33.86 15.02
C PHE A 487 3.39 33.90 16.38
N TYR A 488 3.64 32.73 16.99
CA TYR A 488 4.42 32.63 18.23
C TYR A 488 5.81 33.23 18.06
N LEU A 489 6.51 32.84 17.00
CA LEU A 489 7.83 33.36 16.67
C LEU A 489 7.78 34.90 16.38
N ALA A 490 6.72 35.43 15.78
CA ALA A 490 6.57 36.85 15.56
C ALA A 490 6.46 37.65 16.88
N LYS A 491 5.92 37.11 17.94
CA LYS A 491 5.73 37.77 19.23
C LYS A 491 6.76 37.42 20.29
N SER A 492 7.45 36.28 20.25
CA SER A 492 8.40 35.85 21.28
C SER A 492 9.59 36.83 21.39
N LYS A 493 10.11 37.09 22.55
CA LYS A 493 11.40 37.81 22.75
C LYS A 493 12.55 36.81 22.51
N ILE A 494 13.48 37.11 21.61
CA ILE A 494 14.70 36.32 21.36
C ILE A 494 15.84 36.84 22.20
#